data_aaaf6d94a9077a6534ed51f41b9b811f
#
_entry.id   aaaf6d94a9077a6534ed51f41b9b811f
#
_cell.length_a   1.000
_cell.length_b   1.000
_cell.length_c   1.000
_cell.angle_alpha   90.00
_cell.angle_beta   90.00
_cell.angle_gamma   90.00
#
_symmetry.space_group_name_H-M   'P 1'
#
loop_
_entity.id
_entity.type
_entity.pdbx_description
1 polymer ?
#
loop_
_entity_poly.entity_id
_entity_poly.type
_entity_poly.pdbx_seq_one_letter_code
_entity_poly.pdbx_strand_id
1 'polypeptide(L)'
;MSNNGTTPVKYAEVVMGWLNDLGYTHCFFVAGGNIMHLLDGARKTMTCIPTVHEVAAGIATEYFNESQGDGRAFALVTAGPGITNIVTAIGGAWLESRELLVLAGQAKSSDLAGPTLRQRGIQEIDGIPLVDSICVAAARVKEPWTRKAFTDAVLSGRRGRPGPVFLEFCLDAQGAPVDSRELDDQTLDLSVGTGTTLQAAAAESVDAIHELMLESERPVWLIGARVSRSMAEKLRSRLDELGVPLMTTWNGADRVAHEAPLYFGRPNTWGQRHANVLLAQADLIVAFGARLGLQQTGFNWQEFGRSGRVIQIDVDQAEIDKGHPQIHLGVVGDPDTALEGLADLDYPGYSDWLGFCREVTATLPSPDPTNTTGAGFISPHDFCVDLSSISTEQDVVIVASSGGANSVPMQALRQKPGQVIITNNGLASMGYCLSGAIGAALAHPDRRTIMIEGDGGFAQNLQELGTLAVNALNLKVFLFCNDGYGSIRMTQQNYFDGAYLGCDTSTGLGFPDWQPLFESFGIPFRTLDAGWASDLEVLDLLERPGPVGFGVPVDPLQTYWPKITSRVTESGSMESNPLYLMSPDLTEDVAARVLRHLS
;
A
#
# COMPACT_ATOMS: atom_id res chain seq x y z
N MET A 1 8.84 59.10 -6.92
CA MET A 1 9.20 57.69 -7.03
C MET A 1 8.51 56.98 -5.87
N SER A 2 7.34 56.43 -6.10
CA SER A 2 6.56 55.70 -5.11
C SER A 2 7.23 54.33 -4.89
N ASN A 3 7.86 54.21 -3.74
CA ASN A 3 8.44 52.94 -3.28
C ASN A 3 7.24 52.01 -2.94
N ASN A 4 6.77 51.22 -3.92
CA ASN A 4 5.84 50.11 -3.68
C ASN A 4 6.63 48.95 -3.02
N GLY A 5 7.19 49.22 -1.83
CA GLY A 5 7.85 48.23 -1.01
C GLY A 5 6.80 47.22 -0.49
N THR A 6 6.74 46.05 -1.08
CA THR A 6 6.07 44.92 -0.46
C THR A 6 6.78 44.60 0.85
N THR A 7 6.03 44.39 1.91
CA THR A 7 6.60 43.95 3.20
C THR A 7 7.25 42.60 2.98
N PRO A 8 8.54 42.40 3.34
CA PRO A 8 9.20 41.10 3.23
C PRO A 8 8.41 40.04 3.99
N VAL A 9 8.21 38.89 3.35
CA VAL A 9 7.58 37.72 3.95
C VAL A 9 8.62 36.68 4.30
N LYS A 10 8.32 35.78 5.23
CA LYS A 10 9.24 34.68 5.53
C LYS A 10 9.27 33.68 4.37
N TYR A 11 10.44 33.15 4.05
CA TYR A 11 10.58 32.12 3.02
C TYR A 11 9.66 30.91 3.28
N ALA A 12 9.54 30.48 4.53
CA ALA A 12 8.60 29.41 4.91
C ALA A 12 7.15 29.68 4.47
N GLU A 13 6.68 30.93 4.51
CA GLU A 13 5.32 31.27 4.06
C GLU A 13 5.19 31.17 2.53
N VAL A 14 6.25 31.55 1.82
CA VAL A 14 6.31 31.41 0.35
C VAL A 14 6.29 29.95 -0.07
N VAL A 15 7.09 29.10 0.60
CA VAL A 15 7.10 27.64 0.37
C VAL A 15 5.73 27.02 0.57
N MET A 16 5.02 27.39 1.64
CA MET A 16 3.65 26.88 1.88
C MET A 16 2.65 27.36 0.83
N GLY A 17 2.80 28.58 0.33
CA GLY A 17 2.03 29.07 -0.81
C GLY A 17 2.26 28.24 -2.07
N TRP A 18 3.50 27.92 -2.40
CA TRP A 18 3.84 27.06 -3.55
C TRP A 18 3.30 25.65 -3.40
N LEU A 19 3.34 25.06 -2.19
CA LEU A 19 2.72 23.77 -1.93
C LEU A 19 1.21 23.80 -2.13
N ASN A 20 0.55 24.87 -1.67
CA ASN A 20 -0.88 25.04 -1.89
C ASN A 20 -1.22 25.14 -3.39
N ASP A 21 -0.42 25.86 -4.18
CA ASP A 21 -0.55 25.93 -5.64
C ASP A 21 -0.36 24.55 -6.32
N LEU A 22 0.42 23.64 -5.71
CA LEU A 22 0.62 22.27 -6.15
C LEU A 22 -0.46 21.29 -5.65
N GLY A 23 -1.51 21.81 -4.96
CA GLY A 23 -2.64 21.05 -4.47
C GLY A 23 -2.45 20.41 -3.10
N TYR A 24 -1.39 20.78 -2.34
CA TYR A 24 -1.25 20.31 -0.97
C TYR A 24 -2.18 21.11 -0.04
N THR A 25 -3.03 20.39 0.68
CA THR A 25 -4.07 20.93 1.56
C THR A 25 -3.87 20.53 3.02
N HIS A 26 -3.08 19.48 3.27
CA HIS A 26 -2.88 18.90 4.60
C HIS A 26 -1.40 18.76 4.96
N CYS A 27 -1.11 18.93 6.25
CA CYS A 27 0.21 18.74 6.83
C CYS A 27 0.10 17.83 8.06
N PHE A 28 0.70 16.64 8.00
CA PHE A 28 0.86 15.77 9.17
C PHE A 28 2.20 16.08 9.83
N PHE A 29 2.21 16.28 11.16
CA PHE A 29 3.42 16.75 11.82
C PHE A 29 3.54 16.32 13.28
N VAL A 30 4.79 16.32 13.77
CA VAL A 30 5.11 16.40 15.19
C VAL A 30 5.80 17.73 15.45
N ALA A 31 5.29 18.51 16.41
CA ALA A 31 5.81 19.85 16.68
C ALA A 31 7.26 19.81 17.18
N GLY A 32 8.11 20.74 16.69
CA GLY A 32 9.49 20.84 17.09
C GLY A 32 10.13 22.19 16.78
N GLY A 33 11.19 22.54 17.51
CA GLY A 33 11.83 23.85 17.41
C GLY A 33 12.43 24.15 16.03
N ASN A 34 12.99 23.13 15.37
CA ASN A 34 13.68 23.32 14.09
C ASN A 34 12.75 23.39 12.87
N ILE A 35 11.43 23.35 13.07
CA ILE A 35 10.41 23.55 12.02
C ILE A 35 9.44 24.70 12.32
N MET A 36 9.74 25.52 13.34
CA MET A 36 8.81 26.52 13.84
C MET A 36 8.28 27.49 12.76
N HIS A 37 9.13 27.86 11.80
CA HIS A 37 8.73 28.78 10.73
C HIS A 37 7.91 28.09 9.64
N LEU A 38 8.27 26.84 9.28
CA LEU A 38 7.48 26.03 8.34
C LEU A 38 6.09 25.75 8.90
N LEU A 39 6.00 25.36 10.17
CA LEU A 39 4.72 25.10 10.82
C LEU A 39 3.87 26.36 10.95
N ASP A 40 4.48 27.52 11.27
CA ASP A 40 3.78 28.82 11.30
C ASP A 40 3.24 29.19 9.90
N GLY A 41 3.99 28.88 8.84
CA GLY A 41 3.52 29.05 7.46
C GLY A 41 2.35 28.12 7.13
N ALA A 42 2.50 26.81 7.42
CA ALA A 42 1.48 25.79 7.11
C ALA A 42 0.13 26.09 7.76
N ARG A 43 0.10 26.45 9.05
CA ARG A 43 -1.16 26.75 9.77
C ARG A 43 -1.98 27.90 9.19
N LYS A 44 -1.40 28.71 8.29
CA LYS A 44 -2.11 29.85 7.66
C LYS A 44 -2.90 29.44 6.42
N THR A 45 -2.52 28.35 5.78
CA THR A 45 -3.01 27.98 4.44
C THR A 45 -3.48 26.53 4.34
N MET A 46 -3.21 25.69 5.35
CA MET A 46 -3.43 24.25 5.31
C MET A 46 -4.08 23.71 6.57
N THR A 47 -4.74 22.58 6.48
CA THR A 47 -5.18 21.78 7.62
C THR A 47 -3.98 21.06 8.22
N CYS A 48 -3.63 21.40 9.45
CA CYS A 48 -2.47 20.82 10.15
C CYS A 48 -2.95 19.77 11.16
N ILE A 49 -2.52 18.53 10.97
CA ILE A 49 -2.90 17.38 11.79
C ILE A 49 -1.68 16.95 12.63
N PRO A 50 -1.67 17.19 13.94
CA PRO A 50 -0.63 16.69 14.80
C PRO A 50 -0.78 15.17 15.00
N THR A 51 0.34 14.45 14.93
CA THR A 51 0.44 13.04 15.31
C THR A 51 1.27 12.90 16.58
N VAL A 52 1.18 11.75 17.25
CA VAL A 52 1.96 11.49 18.47
C VAL A 52 3.40 11.12 18.13
N HIS A 53 3.61 10.47 16.97
CA HIS A 53 4.92 10.01 16.54
C HIS A 53 5.17 10.31 15.06
N GLU A 54 6.41 10.63 14.69
CA GLU A 54 6.75 11.06 13.31
C GLU A 54 6.57 9.95 12.28
N VAL A 55 6.75 8.68 12.67
CA VAL A 55 6.46 7.56 11.77
C VAL A 55 4.99 7.59 11.33
N ALA A 56 4.09 7.93 12.24
CA ALA A 56 2.67 8.07 11.94
C ALA A 56 2.38 9.24 11.01
N ALA A 57 3.09 10.38 11.19
CA ALA A 57 2.96 11.52 10.26
C ALA A 57 3.31 11.11 8.82
N GLY A 58 4.39 10.37 8.64
CA GLY A 58 4.80 9.89 7.31
C GLY A 58 3.83 8.88 6.70
N ILE A 59 3.42 7.88 7.48
CA ILE A 59 2.49 6.82 7.02
C ILE A 59 1.11 7.42 6.71
N ALA A 60 0.59 8.30 7.56
CA ALA A 60 -0.68 8.97 7.31
C ALA A 60 -0.64 9.81 6.03
N THR A 61 0.49 10.50 5.78
CA THR A 61 0.72 11.24 4.53
C THR A 61 0.70 10.33 3.31
N GLU A 62 1.42 9.19 3.35
CA GLU A 62 1.45 8.21 2.26
C GLU A 62 0.04 7.72 1.91
N TYR A 63 -0.74 7.30 2.92
CA TYR A 63 -2.07 6.74 2.70
C TYR A 63 -3.12 7.80 2.34
N PHE A 64 -2.98 9.04 2.85
CA PHE A 64 -3.79 10.17 2.41
C PHE A 64 -3.64 10.35 0.89
N ASN A 65 -2.40 10.40 0.40
CA ASN A 65 -2.11 10.59 -1.01
C ASN A 65 -2.51 9.36 -1.86
N GLU A 66 -2.23 8.14 -1.37
CA GLU A 66 -2.56 6.89 -2.08
C GLU A 66 -4.06 6.64 -2.19
N SER A 67 -4.86 7.07 -1.22
CA SER A 67 -6.31 6.91 -1.24
C SER A 67 -7.00 7.76 -2.30
N GLN A 68 -6.30 8.76 -2.86
CA GLN A 68 -6.77 9.63 -3.94
C GLN A 68 -8.06 10.40 -3.59
N GLY A 69 -8.17 10.84 -2.34
CA GLY A 69 -9.17 11.81 -1.92
C GLY A 69 -8.88 13.22 -2.42
N ASP A 70 -9.64 14.20 -1.91
CA ASP A 70 -9.46 15.60 -2.26
C ASP A 70 -8.17 16.18 -1.66
N GLY A 71 -7.35 16.78 -2.51
CA GLY A 71 -6.11 17.42 -2.12
C GLY A 71 -4.93 16.46 -1.93
N ARG A 72 -3.84 16.99 -1.35
CA ARG A 72 -2.60 16.26 -1.05
C ARG A 72 -2.09 16.59 0.32
N ALA A 73 -1.33 15.69 0.89
CA ALA A 73 -0.67 15.88 2.18
C ALA A 73 0.86 15.80 2.05
N PHE A 74 1.54 16.43 3.01
CA PHE A 74 2.97 16.23 3.24
C PHE A 74 3.25 16.03 4.74
N ALA A 75 4.37 15.41 5.06
CA ALA A 75 4.84 15.24 6.43
C ALA A 75 5.83 16.33 6.80
N LEU A 76 5.74 16.86 8.04
CA LEU A 76 6.63 17.89 8.55
C LEU A 76 7.23 17.42 9.89
N VAL A 77 8.56 17.26 9.93
CA VAL A 77 9.27 16.70 11.09
C VAL A 77 10.46 17.58 11.50
N THR A 78 10.77 17.60 12.80
CA THR A 78 11.91 18.37 13.32
C THR A 78 13.23 17.68 13.02
N ALA A 79 14.34 18.37 13.29
CA ALA A 79 15.68 17.81 13.20
C ALA A 79 15.90 16.64 14.19
N GLY A 80 16.93 15.83 13.95
CA GLY A 80 17.33 14.75 14.82
C GLY A 80 16.28 13.65 14.93
N PRO A 81 15.61 13.51 16.09
CA PRO A 81 14.65 12.42 16.29
C PRO A 81 13.51 12.44 15.28
N GLY A 82 13.05 13.60 14.81
CA GLY A 82 12.02 13.69 13.79
C GLY A 82 12.47 13.02 12.49
N ILE A 83 13.70 13.25 12.07
CA ILE A 83 14.28 12.63 10.87
C ILE A 83 14.47 11.13 11.07
N THR A 84 15.07 10.70 12.18
CA THR A 84 15.32 9.27 12.41
C THR A 84 14.04 8.45 12.57
N ASN A 85 13.02 9.00 13.20
CA ASN A 85 11.75 8.31 13.42
C ASN A 85 10.94 8.12 12.13
N ILE A 86 11.01 9.03 11.15
CA ILE A 86 10.20 8.95 9.93
C ILE A 86 10.75 7.97 8.87
N VAL A 87 11.96 7.46 9.03
CA VAL A 87 12.64 6.61 8.02
C VAL A 87 11.81 5.41 7.60
N THR A 88 11.11 4.76 8.54
CA THR A 88 10.22 3.63 8.22
C THR A 88 9.12 4.02 7.22
N ALA A 89 8.51 5.19 7.38
CA ALA A 89 7.49 5.67 6.44
C ALA A 89 8.09 5.95 5.05
N ILE A 90 9.29 6.57 5.01
CA ILE A 90 10.01 6.81 3.75
C ILE A 90 10.31 5.48 3.05
N GLY A 91 10.84 4.48 3.79
CA GLY A 91 11.12 3.15 3.25
C GLY A 91 9.87 2.43 2.73
N GLY A 92 8.73 2.56 3.42
CA GLY A 92 7.47 1.98 2.99
C GLY A 92 6.95 2.60 1.69
N ALA A 93 6.91 3.92 1.60
CA ALA A 93 6.50 4.64 0.40
C ALA A 93 7.45 4.36 -0.79
N TRP A 94 8.76 4.25 -0.55
CA TRP A 94 9.76 3.86 -1.55
C TRP A 94 9.46 2.49 -2.17
N LEU A 95 9.28 1.48 -1.33
CA LEU A 95 9.04 0.11 -1.79
C LEU A 95 7.68 -0.06 -2.49
N GLU A 96 6.69 0.72 -2.11
CA GLU A 96 5.38 0.72 -2.77
C GLU A 96 5.28 1.67 -3.97
N SER A 97 6.36 2.42 -4.27
CA SER A 97 6.37 3.41 -5.35
C SER A 97 5.26 4.45 -5.20
N ARG A 98 5.11 4.99 -3.97
CA ARG A 98 4.10 5.99 -3.61
C ARG A 98 4.71 7.34 -3.33
N GLU A 99 3.98 8.40 -3.66
CA GLU A 99 4.36 9.76 -3.32
C GLU A 99 4.37 9.97 -1.80
N LEU A 100 5.50 10.47 -1.28
CA LEU A 100 5.63 10.94 0.09
C LEU A 100 6.55 12.17 0.11
N LEU A 101 6.00 13.36 0.29
CA LEU A 101 6.79 14.56 0.53
C LEU A 101 7.06 14.71 2.02
N VAL A 102 8.32 14.75 2.41
CA VAL A 102 8.78 15.02 3.77
C VAL A 102 9.54 16.34 3.78
N LEU A 103 9.05 17.32 4.54
CA LEU A 103 9.81 18.51 4.91
C LEU A 103 10.39 18.31 6.30
N ALA A 104 11.71 18.37 6.43
CA ALA A 104 12.41 18.22 7.69
C ALA A 104 13.07 19.52 8.11
N GLY A 105 13.11 19.79 9.40
CA GLY A 105 13.88 20.87 9.96
C GLY A 105 15.36 20.51 10.15
N GLN A 106 16.22 21.52 10.20
CA GLN A 106 17.62 21.39 10.52
C GLN A 106 18.09 22.60 11.37
N ALA A 107 19.24 22.45 12.03
CA ALA A 107 19.94 23.57 12.67
C ALA A 107 20.20 24.71 11.68
N LYS A 108 20.60 25.89 12.15
CA LYS A 108 21.01 26.98 11.26
C LYS A 108 22.19 26.53 10.39
N SER A 109 22.28 27.04 9.18
CA SER A 109 23.33 26.71 8.22
C SER A 109 24.74 26.99 8.78
N SER A 110 24.90 28.05 9.59
CA SER A 110 26.12 28.38 10.29
C SER A 110 26.50 27.42 11.43
N ASP A 111 25.53 26.67 11.94
CA ASP A 111 25.68 25.81 13.11
C ASP A 111 25.82 24.33 12.73
N LEU A 112 25.89 24.03 11.44
CA LEU A 112 26.10 22.65 10.96
C LEU A 112 27.50 22.16 11.33
N ALA A 113 27.59 20.91 11.79
CA ALA A 113 28.83 20.28 12.27
C ALA A 113 29.88 20.06 11.16
N GLY A 114 29.46 19.92 9.91
CA GLY A 114 30.30 19.51 8.82
C GLY A 114 30.80 18.05 8.97
N PRO A 115 31.76 17.61 8.13
CA PRO A 115 32.11 16.19 8.03
C PRO A 115 32.95 15.63 9.18
N THR A 116 33.52 16.51 10.02
CA THR A 116 34.48 16.10 11.07
C THR A 116 33.88 15.99 12.47
N LEU A 117 32.77 16.64 12.72
CA LEU A 117 32.07 16.62 14.01
C LEU A 117 30.82 15.78 13.93
N ARG A 118 30.45 15.14 15.03
CA ARG A 118 29.16 14.39 15.10
C ARG A 118 27.97 15.31 15.20
N GLN A 119 28.10 16.43 15.93
CA GLN A 119 27.03 17.38 16.19
C GLN A 119 27.58 18.72 16.60
N ARG A 120 26.97 19.81 16.17
CA ARG A 120 27.21 21.18 16.62
C ARG A 120 25.90 21.90 16.90
N GLY A 121 24.95 21.83 15.99
CA GLY A 121 23.61 22.38 16.19
C GLY A 121 22.76 21.52 17.13
N ILE A 122 21.73 22.12 17.74
CA ILE A 122 20.79 21.40 18.62
C ILE A 122 20.01 20.39 17.80
N GLN A 123 20.00 19.12 18.22
CA GLN A 123 19.34 18.00 17.54
C GLN A 123 19.83 17.77 16.10
N GLU A 124 20.99 18.32 15.75
CA GLU A 124 21.57 18.13 14.43
C GLU A 124 21.92 16.66 14.19
N ILE A 125 21.51 16.16 13.05
CA ILE A 125 21.97 14.91 12.44
C ILE A 125 22.05 15.16 10.92
N ASP A 126 22.98 14.50 10.24
CA ASP A 126 23.02 14.57 8.78
C ASP A 126 21.92 13.67 8.19
N GLY A 127 20.77 14.27 7.89
CA GLY A 127 19.58 13.54 7.46
C GLY A 127 19.64 13.02 6.03
N ILE A 128 20.35 13.73 5.14
CA ILE A 128 20.40 13.35 3.72
C ILE A 128 20.97 11.95 3.51
N PRO A 129 22.17 11.58 4.04
CA PRO A 129 22.71 10.23 3.86
C PRO A 129 21.86 9.12 4.48
N LEU A 130 20.99 9.43 5.45
CA LEU A 130 20.09 8.44 6.06
C LEU A 130 18.98 7.99 5.11
N VAL A 131 18.56 8.85 4.18
CA VAL A 131 17.37 8.62 3.34
C VAL A 131 17.66 8.60 1.85
N ASP A 132 18.82 9.04 1.40
CA ASP A 132 19.17 9.20 -0.02
C ASP A 132 18.93 7.94 -0.85
N SER A 133 19.23 6.76 -0.28
CA SER A 133 19.01 5.46 -0.96
C SER A 133 17.54 5.02 -1.07
N ILE A 134 16.64 5.70 -0.38
CA ILE A 134 15.20 5.40 -0.32
C ILE A 134 14.32 6.61 -0.68
N CYS A 135 14.90 7.55 -1.42
CA CYS A 135 14.21 8.74 -1.94
C CYS A 135 14.50 8.90 -3.44
N VAL A 136 13.55 9.46 -4.18
CA VAL A 136 13.79 9.92 -5.56
C VAL A 136 14.54 11.25 -5.59
N ALA A 137 14.41 12.04 -4.52
CA ALA A 137 15.20 13.25 -4.30
C ALA A 137 15.37 13.51 -2.80
N ALA A 138 16.60 13.84 -2.40
CA ALA A 138 16.92 14.27 -1.06
C ALA A 138 17.85 15.49 -1.12
N ALA A 139 17.48 16.60 -0.47
CA ALA A 139 18.27 17.82 -0.55
C ALA A 139 18.16 18.67 0.73
N ARG A 140 19.22 19.43 1.02
CA ARG A 140 19.28 20.38 2.13
C ARG A 140 19.16 21.81 1.63
N VAL A 141 18.15 22.52 2.13
CA VAL A 141 17.85 23.93 1.82
C VAL A 141 18.57 24.82 2.85
N LYS A 142 19.75 25.34 2.50
CA LYS A 142 20.56 26.22 3.35
C LYS A 142 20.23 27.70 3.15
N GLU A 143 19.62 28.04 2.03
CA GLU A 143 19.20 29.39 1.62
C GLU A 143 17.91 29.28 0.81
N PRO A 144 17.15 30.38 0.66
CA PRO A 144 15.94 30.36 -0.15
C PRO A 144 16.15 29.89 -1.58
N TRP A 145 15.41 28.88 -2.00
CA TRP A 145 15.38 28.41 -3.38
C TRP A 145 14.38 29.21 -4.20
N THR A 146 14.57 29.23 -5.54
CA THR A 146 13.54 29.74 -6.44
C THR A 146 12.35 28.80 -6.48
N ARG A 147 11.21 29.32 -6.94
CA ARG A 147 9.98 28.53 -7.11
C ARG A 147 10.21 27.32 -8.00
N LYS A 148 10.93 27.53 -9.12
CA LYS A 148 11.25 26.45 -10.05
C LYS A 148 12.04 25.32 -9.36
N ALA A 149 13.13 25.65 -8.67
CA ALA A 149 13.97 24.66 -8.01
C ALA A 149 13.18 23.85 -6.97
N PHE A 150 12.36 24.52 -6.16
CA PHE A 150 11.52 23.87 -5.16
C PHE A 150 10.45 22.98 -5.81
N THR A 151 9.73 23.52 -6.79
CA THR A 151 8.67 22.78 -7.48
C THR A 151 9.19 21.57 -8.22
N ASP A 152 10.33 21.68 -8.91
CA ASP A 152 10.95 20.54 -9.60
C ASP A 152 11.35 19.42 -8.62
N ALA A 153 11.90 19.78 -7.45
CA ALA A 153 12.22 18.81 -6.41
C ALA A 153 10.95 18.10 -5.90
N VAL A 154 9.89 18.84 -5.58
CA VAL A 154 8.61 18.26 -5.11
C VAL A 154 7.99 17.36 -6.17
N LEU A 155 7.90 17.84 -7.42
CA LEU A 155 7.30 17.09 -8.52
C LEU A 155 8.09 15.86 -8.94
N SER A 156 9.38 15.77 -8.62
CA SER A 156 10.17 14.56 -8.88
C SER A 156 9.58 13.32 -8.22
N GLY A 157 8.95 13.48 -7.04
CA GLY A 157 8.24 12.39 -6.33
C GLY A 157 7.01 11.84 -7.03
N ARG A 158 6.56 12.49 -8.11
CA ARG A 158 5.36 12.10 -8.89
C ARG A 158 5.69 11.65 -10.30
N ARG A 159 6.91 11.95 -10.79
CA ARG A 159 7.33 11.70 -12.19
C ARG A 159 7.83 10.27 -12.34
N GLY A 160 7.56 9.66 -13.49
CA GLY A 160 8.01 8.30 -13.79
C GLY A 160 7.50 7.29 -12.75
N ARG A 161 8.41 6.61 -12.07
CA ARG A 161 8.11 5.79 -10.90
C ARG A 161 8.04 6.70 -9.66
N PRO A 162 6.86 6.90 -9.05
CA PRO A 162 6.73 7.75 -7.87
C PRO A 162 7.55 7.25 -6.69
N GLY A 163 7.88 8.18 -5.79
CA GLY A 163 8.60 7.84 -4.57
C GLY A 163 8.77 9.03 -3.63
N PRO A 164 9.41 8.81 -2.47
CA PRO A 164 9.61 9.86 -1.48
C PRO A 164 10.52 10.98 -1.95
N VAL A 165 10.18 12.20 -1.53
CA VAL A 165 11.02 13.40 -1.62
C VAL A 165 11.29 13.90 -0.22
N PHE A 166 12.55 14.10 0.12
CA PHE A 166 12.98 14.58 1.42
C PHE A 166 13.72 15.92 1.29
N LEU A 167 13.16 17.00 1.85
CA LEU A 167 13.74 18.33 1.83
C LEU A 167 14.02 18.80 3.26
N GLU A 168 15.29 18.95 3.60
CA GLU A 168 15.77 19.34 4.92
C GLU A 168 16.09 20.84 4.95
N PHE A 169 15.30 21.62 5.68
CA PHE A 169 15.39 23.08 5.73
C PHE A 169 16.20 23.57 6.94
N CYS A 170 17.29 24.27 6.70
CA CYS A 170 17.99 25.00 7.76
C CYS A 170 17.10 26.10 8.37
N LEU A 171 17.14 26.26 9.69
CA LEU A 171 16.25 27.14 10.44
C LEU A 171 16.35 28.62 10.00
N ASP A 172 17.54 29.09 9.67
CA ASP A 172 17.81 30.44 9.15
C ASP A 172 17.23 30.61 7.73
N ALA A 173 17.30 29.59 6.87
CA ALA A 173 16.63 29.61 5.56
C ALA A 173 15.10 29.73 5.70
N GLN A 174 14.49 28.95 6.61
CA GLN A 174 13.05 29.03 6.86
C GLN A 174 12.57 30.42 7.23
N GLY A 175 13.35 31.09 8.11
CA GLY A 175 13.04 32.43 8.65
C GLY A 175 13.51 33.58 7.77
N ALA A 176 14.21 33.33 6.68
CA ALA A 176 14.79 34.38 5.82
C ALA A 176 13.68 35.32 5.28
N PRO A 177 13.86 36.65 5.39
CA PRO A 177 12.98 37.62 4.76
C PRO A 177 13.25 37.64 3.24
N VAL A 178 12.20 37.45 2.45
CA VAL A 178 12.30 37.39 0.98
C VAL A 178 11.26 38.28 0.30
N ASP A 179 11.55 38.76 -0.92
CA ASP A 179 10.54 39.22 -1.86
C ASP A 179 10.11 38.02 -2.73
N SER A 180 8.85 37.60 -2.58
CA SER A 180 8.34 36.42 -3.30
C SER A 180 8.42 36.57 -4.82
N ARG A 181 8.40 37.80 -5.35
CA ARG A 181 8.48 38.08 -6.79
C ARG A 181 9.88 37.83 -7.34
N GLU A 182 10.93 38.02 -6.52
CA GLU A 182 12.32 37.75 -6.92
C GLU A 182 12.62 36.27 -7.00
N LEU A 183 11.85 35.44 -6.22
CA LEU A 183 11.96 33.99 -6.23
C LEU A 183 11.05 33.33 -7.28
N ASP A 184 10.09 34.08 -7.83
CA ASP A 184 9.11 33.59 -8.81
C ASP A 184 9.67 33.83 -10.23
N ASP A 185 10.62 32.99 -10.61
CA ASP A 185 11.43 33.11 -11.85
C ASP A 185 10.73 32.57 -13.11
N GLN A 186 9.48 32.05 -13.01
CA GLN A 186 8.73 31.55 -14.16
C GLN A 186 7.20 31.56 -13.96
N THR A 187 6.48 31.75 -15.08
CA THR A 187 5.10 31.27 -15.21
C THR A 187 5.12 29.74 -15.14
N LEU A 188 4.65 29.20 -14.01
CA LEU A 188 4.44 27.77 -13.87
C LEU A 188 3.38 27.33 -14.88
N ASP A 189 3.77 26.47 -15.78
CA ASP A 189 2.80 25.66 -16.51
C ASP A 189 2.29 24.57 -15.57
N LEU A 190 1.23 24.88 -14.80
CA LEU A 190 0.58 23.98 -13.88
C LEU A 190 -0.03 22.75 -14.59
N SER A 191 -0.17 22.79 -15.91
CA SER A 191 -0.61 21.63 -16.70
C SER A 191 0.40 20.47 -16.63
N VAL A 192 1.67 20.77 -16.35
CA VAL A 192 2.72 19.76 -16.12
C VAL A 192 2.65 19.15 -14.70
N GLY A 193 1.90 19.75 -13.78
CA GLY A 193 1.89 19.37 -12.36
C GLY A 193 0.74 18.49 -11.90
N THR A 194 -0.32 18.33 -12.67
CA THR A 194 -1.52 17.58 -12.27
C THR A 194 -1.58 16.15 -12.79
N GLY A 195 -0.69 15.78 -13.68
CA GLY A 195 -0.54 14.41 -14.17
C GLY A 195 0.93 14.08 -14.36
N THR A 196 1.35 12.93 -13.93
CA THR A 196 2.60 12.34 -14.37
C THR A 196 2.49 12.21 -15.88
N THR A 197 3.23 13.03 -16.65
CA THR A 197 3.33 12.78 -18.10
C THR A 197 4.19 11.53 -18.25
N LEU A 198 3.60 10.38 -17.98
CA LEU A 198 4.20 9.10 -18.33
C LEU A 198 4.23 9.03 -19.86
N GLN A 199 5.29 8.47 -20.38
CA GLN A 199 5.32 8.16 -21.79
C GLN A 199 4.20 7.14 -22.06
N ALA A 200 3.28 7.47 -22.96
CA ALA A 200 2.27 6.52 -23.40
C ALA A 200 2.96 5.27 -23.94
N ALA A 201 2.36 4.10 -23.72
CA ALA A 201 2.81 2.89 -24.39
C ALA A 201 2.75 3.12 -25.91
N ALA A 202 3.82 2.79 -26.61
CA ALA A 202 3.88 2.98 -28.05
C ALA A 202 2.78 2.14 -28.73
N ALA A 203 2.12 2.69 -29.74
CA ALA A 203 1.09 1.97 -30.50
C ALA A 203 1.62 0.64 -31.05
N GLU A 204 2.86 0.63 -31.55
CA GLU A 204 3.55 -0.57 -32.03
C GLU A 204 3.67 -1.66 -30.94
N SER A 205 3.82 -1.27 -29.67
CA SER A 205 3.84 -2.22 -28.54
C SER A 205 2.45 -2.78 -28.26
N VAL A 206 1.40 -1.97 -28.36
CA VAL A 206 0.01 -2.41 -28.23
C VAL A 206 -0.35 -3.40 -29.34
N ASP A 207 0.02 -3.10 -30.58
CA ASP A 207 -0.19 -3.98 -31.74
C ASP A 207 0.54 -5.33 -31.56
N ALA A 208 1.81 -5.30 -31.14
CA ALA A 208 2.59 -6.52 -30.88
C ALA A 208 1.98 -7.38 -29.75
N ILE A 209 1.47 -6.77 -28.68
CA ILE A 209 0.76 -7.51 -27.62
C ILE A 209 -0.54 -8.09 -28.15
N HIS A 210 -1.29 -7.33 -28.96
CA HIS A 210 -2.52 -7.81 -29.57
C HIS A 210 -2.29 -9.03 -30.46
N GLU A 211 -1.26 -9.01 -31.31
CA GLU A 211 -0.87 -10.18 -32.11
C GLU A 211 -0.60 -11.41 -31.25
N LEU A 212 0.16 -11.25 -30.16
CA LEU A 212 0.43 -12.33 -29.20
C LEU A 212 -0.84 -12.85 -28.51
N MET A 213 -1.80 -11.96 -28.22
CA MET A 213 -3.11 -12.32 -27.69
C MET A 213 -3.92 -13.14 -28.68
N LEU A 214 -3.91 -12.78 -29.98
CA LEU A 214 -4.61 -13.54 -31.04
C LEU A 214 -4.03 -14.92 -31.27
N GLU A 215 -2.72 -15.12 -31.03
CA GLU A 215 -2.04 -16.42 -31.10
C GLU A 215 -2.27 -17.30 -29.87
N SER A 216 -2.72 -16.72 -28.77
CA SER A 216 -2.87 -17.40 -27.47
C SER A 216 -4.20 -18.14 -27.39
N GLU A 217 -4.21 -19.27 -26.67
CA GLU A 217 -5.42 -20.01 -26.32
C GLU A 217 -5.86 -19.80 -24.87
N ARG A 218 -4.92 -19.45 -24.00
CA ARG A 218 -5.12 -19.35 -22.54
C ARG A 218 -4.50 -18.07 -21.95
N PRO A 219 -4.84 -16.89 -22.47
CA PRO A 219 -4.30 -15.65 -21.93
C PRO A 219 -4.87 -15.31 -20.55
N VAL A 220 -4.09 -14.54 -19.76
CA VAL A 220 -4.52 -13.91 -18.50
C VAL A 220 -3.98 -12.49 -18.45
N TRP A 221 -4.82 -11.55 -18.05
CA TRP A 221 -4.39 -10.20 -17.71
C TRP A 221 -4.21 -10.05 -16.19
N LEU A 222 -3.03 -9.63 -15.77
CA LEU A 222 -2.68 -9.37 -14.36
C LEU A 222 -2.58 -7.86 -14.14
N ILE A 223 -3.56 -7.28 -13.45
CA ILE A 223 -3.66 -5.84 -13.21
C ILE A 223 -3.00 -5.49 -11.88
N GLY A 224 -1.97 -4.66 -11.94
CA GLY A 224 -1.21 -4.19 -10.78
C GLY A 224 -1.66 -2.81 -10.29
N ALA A 225 -1.06 -2.36 -9.19
CA ALA A 225 -1.40 -1.10 -8.53
C ALA A 225 -1.10 0.15 -9.38
N ARG A 226 -0.19 0.06 -10.37
CA ARG A 226 0.14 1.20 -11.22
C ARG A 226 -0.94 1.52 -12.25
N VAL A 227 -1.84 0.58 -12.54
CA VAL A 227 -3.11 0.93 -13.19
C VAL A 227 -3.91 1.78 -12.21
N SER A 228 -4.30 2.98 -12.63
CA SER A 228 -5.03 3.91 -11.77
C SER A 228 -6.46 3.43 -11.48
N ARG A 229 -7.01 3.80 -10.31
CA ARG A 229 -8.41 3.54 -9.97
C ARG A 229 -9.36 4.19 -10.98
N SER A 230 -9.03 5.39 -11.45
CA SER A 230 -9.82 6.10 -12.45
C SER A 230 -9.85 5.40 -13.80
N MET A 231 -8.74 4.80 -14.24
CA MET A 231 -8.70 4.02 -15.47
C MET A 231 -9.48 2.71 -15.34
N ALA A 232 -9.28 1.99 -14.23
CA ALA A 232 -10.05 0.77 -13.94
C ALA A 232 -11.56 1.03 -13.92
N GLU A 233 -11.99 2.13 -13.31
CA GLU A 233 -13.41 2.56 -13.31
C GLU A 233 -13.90 2.92 -14.71
N LYS A 234 -13.12 3.70 -15.46
CA LYS A 234 -13.43 4.08 -16.85
C LYS A 234 -13.66 2.87 -17.74
N LEU A 235 -12.84 1.83 -17.57
CA LEU A 235 -12.86 0.63 -18.40
C LEU A 235 -13.73 -0.50 -17.85
N ARG A 236 -14.37 -0.34 -16.68
CA ARG A 236 -15.11 -1.42 -15.99
C ARG A 236 -16.01 -2.21 -16.93
N SER A 237 -16.96 -1.56 -17.61
CA SER A 237 -17.91 -2.24 -18.50
C SER A 237 -17.20 -2.96 -19.66
N ARG A 238 -16.15 -2.36 -20.19
CA ARG A 238 -15.39 -2.98 -21.29
C ARG A 238 -14.60 -4.20 -20.80
N LEU A 239 -13.98 -4.12 -19.60
CA LEU A 239 -13.28 -5.24 -19.00
C LEU A 239 -14.22 -6.42 -18.69
N ASP A 240 -15.46 -6.17 -18.32
CA ASP A 240 -16.47 -7.20 -18.06
C ASP A 240 -16.88 -7.96 -19.33
N GLU A 241 -16.74 -7.35 -20.51
CA GLU A 241 -17.13 -7.90 -21.82
C GLU A 241 -15.93 -8.40 -22.63
N LEU A 242 -14.71 -8.20 -22.16
CA LEU A 242 -13.46 -8.41 -22.92
C LEU A 242 -13.24 -9.86 -23.38
N GLY A 243 -13.82 -10.84 -22.66
CA GLY A 243 -13.62 -12.27 -22.95
C GLY A 243 -12.25 -12.81 -22.52
N VAL A 244 -11.46 -12.05 -21.77
CA VAL A 244 -10.13 -12.43 -21.25
C VAL A 244 -10.18 -12.53 -19.72
N PRO A 245 -9.66 -13.61 -19.11
CA PRO A 245 -9.56 -13.71 -17.65
C PRO A 245 -8.72 -12.59 -17.03
N LEU A 246 -9.26 -11.96 -15.98
CA LEU A 246 -8.64 -10.88 -15.23
C LEU A 246 -8.21 -11.37 -13.86
N MET A 247 -7.02 -10.97 -13.44
CA MET A 247 -6.49 -11.17 -12.08
C MET A 247 -5.90 -9.85 -11.58
N THR A 248 -5.80 -9.69 -10.27
CA THR A 248 -5.15 -8.51 -9.69
C THR A 248 -4.01 -8.89 -8.76
N THR A 249 -3.01 -8.00 -8.66
CA THR A 249 -2.06 -8.07 -7.56
C THR A 249 -2.72 -7.65 -6.25
N TRP A 250 -2.09 -7.89 -5.11
CA TRP A 250 -2.62 -7.47 -3.81
C TRP A 250 -2.78 -5.95 -3.71
N ASN A 251 -1.80 -5.18 -4.15
CA ASN A 251 -1.89 -3.71 -4.15
C ASN A 251 -2.82 -3.15 -5.26
N GLY A 252 -3.22 -3.98 -6.21
CA GLY A 252 -4.23 -3.68 -7.23
C GLY A 252 -5.60 -4.30 -6.93
N ALA A 253 -5.85 -4.78 -5.70
CA ALA A 253 -7.03 -5.56 -5.34
C ALA A 253 -8.37 -4.87 -5.65
N ASP A 254 -8.42 -3.55 -5.59
CA ASP A 254 -9.59 -2.73 -5.84
C ASP A 254 -9.78 -2.29 -7.31
N ARG A 255 -8.94 -2.79 -8.23
CA ARG A 255 -9.04 -2.45 -9.66
C ARG A 255 -10.13 -3.20 -10.39
N VAL A 256 -10.49 -4.40 -9.90
CA VAL A 256 -11.56 -5.23 -10.48
C VAL A 256 -12.45 -5.72 -9.33
N ALA A 257 -13.76 -5.59 -9.48
CA ALA A 257 -14.72 -6.06 -8.48
C ALA A 257 -14.71 -7.59 -8.37
N HIS A 258 -14.99 -8.13 -7.17
CA HIS A 258 -15.00 -9.58 -6.96
C HIS A 258 -16.03 -10.31 -7.83
N GLU A 259 -17.19 -9.69 -8.01
CA GLU A 259 -18.31 -10.28 -8.79
C GLU A 259 -18.20 -9.99 -10.30
N ALA A 260 -17.12 -9.35 -10.77
CA ALA A 260 -16.93 -9.12 -12.19
C ALA A 260 -16.83 -10.47 -12.93
N PRO A 261 -17.51 -10.65 -14.09
CA PRO A 261 -17.72 -11.95 -14.72
C PRO A 261 -16.42 -12.63 -15.23
N LEU A 262 -15.36 -11.83 -15.41
CA LEU A 262 -14.08 -12.27 -15.90
C LEU A 262 -12.98 -12.20 -14.83
N TYR A 263 -13.32 -11.91 -13.57
CA TYR A 263 -12.37 -11.86 -12.46
C TYR A 263 -12.10 -13.25 -11.88
N PHE A 264 -10.80 -13.65 -11.83
CA PHE A 264 -10.35 -14.95 -11.35
C PHE A 264 -9.33 -14.86 -10.21
N GLY A 265 -9.36 -13.77 -9.46
CA GLY A 265 -8.71 -13.69 -8.16
C GLY A 265 -7.33 -13.03 -8.12
N ARG A 266 -6.62 -13.28 -7.01
CA ARG A 266 -5.36 -12.63 -6.60
C ARG A 266 -4.26 -13.66 -6.38
N PRO A 267 -3.45 -13.96 -7.42
CA PRO A 267 -2.32 -14.86 -7.28
C PRO A 267 -1.21 -14.25 -6.43
N ASN A 268 -0.61 -15.06 -5.54
CA ASN A 268 0.49 -14.66 -4.66
C ASN A 268 1.01 -15.89 -3.90
N THR A 269 2.16 -15.81 -3.24
CA THR A 269 2.68 -16.89 -2.35
C THR A 269 1.72 -17.25 -1.21
N TRP A 270 0.86 -16.32 -0.80
CA TRP A 270 -0.25 -16.47 0.15
C TRP A 270 -1.60 -16.11 -0.51
N GLY A 271 -1.66 -16.21 -1.83
CA GLY A 271 -2.82 -15.83 -2.62
C GLY A 271 -3.90 -16.92 -2.65
N GLN A 272 -4.84 -16.73 -3.56
CA GLN A 272 -5.93 -17.67 -3.77
C GLN A 272 -5.43 -18.85 -4.62
N ARG A 273 -5.70 -20.08 -4.17
CA ARG A 273 -5.22 -21.31 -4.83
C ARG A 273 -5.65 -21.39 -6.30
N HIS A 274 -6.94 -21.16 -6.59
CA HIS A 274 -7.45 -21.17 -7.95
C HIS A 274 -6.73 -20.17 -8.86
N ALA A 275 -6.44 -18.97 -8.36
CA ALA A 275 -5.74 -17.95 -9.12
C ALA A 275 -4.30 -18.37 -9.45
N ASN A 276 -3.56 -18.96 -8.49
CA ASN A 276 -2.22 -19.48 -8.72
C ASN A 276 -2.22 -20.63 -9.73
N VAL A 277 -3.17 -21.55 -9.63
CA VAL A 277 -3.33 -22.71 -10.53
C VAL A 277 -3.63 -22.24 -11.95
N LEU A 278 -4.51 -21.28 -12.13
CA LEU A 278 -4.86 -20.72 -13.44
C LEU A 278 -3.70 -19.95 -14.05
N LEU A 279 -3.05 -19.08 -13.26
CA LEU A 279 -1.92 -18.28 -13.72
C LEU A 279 -0.76 -19.16 -14.24
N ALA A 280 -0.48 -20.28 -13.56
CA ALA A 280 0.58 -21.20 -13.96
C ALA A 280 0.29 -21.95 -15.28
N GLN A 281 -0.96 -22.06 -15.68
CA GLN A 281 -1.42 -22.74 -16.89
C GLN A 281 -1.70 -21.79 -18.06
N ALA A 282 -1.59 -20.48 -17.84
CA ALA A 282 -1.71 -19.47 -18.89
C ALA A 282 -0.56 -19.63 -19.90
N ASP A 283 -0.89 -19.59 -21.19
CA ASP A 283 0.12 -19.56 -22.26
C ASP A 283 0.58 -18.14 -22.60
N LEU A 284 -0.14 -17.13 -22.08
CA LEU A 284 0.23 -15.74 -22.15
C LEU A 284 -0.24 -14.99 -20.89
N ILE A 285 0.70 -14.34 -20.20
CA ILE A 285 0.43 -13.46 -19.07
C ILE A 285 0.77 -12.04 -19.50
N VAL A 286 -0.21 -11.12 -19.48
CA VAL A 286 0.01 -9.69 -19.70
C VAL A 286 -0.12 -8.97 -18.37
N ALA A 287 1.00 -8.46 -17.84
CA ALA A 287 1.07 -7.80 -16.55
C ALA A 287 1.12 -6.27 -16.73
N PHE A 288 0.07 -5.58 -16.26
CA PHE A 288 -0.08 -4.12 -16.35
C PHE A 288 0.32 -3.47 -15.03
N GLY A 289 1.44 -2.77 -15.01
CA GLY A 289 1.87 -2.02 -13.83
C GLY A 289 2.03 -2.87 -12.57
N ALA A 290 2.51 -4.10 -12.76
CA ALA A 290 2.80 -5.07 -11.72
C ALA A 290 4.31 -5.33 -11.69
N ARG A 291 4.95 -5.05 -10.55
CA ARG A 291 6.40 -5.24 -10.37
C ARG A 291 6.89 -6.68 -10.56
N LEU A 292 6.01 -7.65 -10.43
CA LEU A 292 6.35 -9.09 -10.48
C LEU A 292 7.51 -9.45 -9.51
N GLY A 293 7.38 -8.98 -8.25
CA GLY A 293 8.32 -9.34 -7.18
C GLY A 293 8.10 -10.77 -6.67
N LEU A 294 9.01 -11.28 -5.83
CA LEU A 294 9.00 -12.68 -5.37
C LEU A 294 7.72 -13.14 -4.66
N GLN A 295 7.02 -12.24 -3.96
CA GLN A 295 5.71 -12.58 -3.40
C GLN A 295 4.67 -12.86 -4.48
N GLN A 296 4.74 -12.16 -5.61
CA GLN A 296 3.82 -12.33 -6.74
C GLN A 296 4.20 -13.51 -7.63
N THR A 297 5.50 -13.75 -7.86
CA THR A 297 6.00 -14.78 -8.78
C THR A 297 6.32 -16.12 -8.08
N GLY A 298 6.38 -16.12 -6.76
CA GLY A 298 6.92 -17.22 -5.96
C GLY A 298 8.44 -17.12 -5.81
N PHE A 299 8.95 -17.72 -4.73
CA PHE A 299 10.41 -17.77 -4.50
C PHE A 299 11.11 -18.70 -5.51
N ASN A 300 10.39 -19.67 -6.08
CA ASN A 300 10.81 -20.45 -7.24
C ASN A 300 10.31 -19.75 -8.52
N TRP A 301 10.79 -18.52 -8.73
CA TRP A 301 10.32 -17.62 -9.80
C TRP A 301 10.58 -18.14 -11.22
N GLN A 302 11.51 -19.11 -11.39
CA GLN A 302 11.78 -19.77 -12.65
C GLN A 302 10.57 -20.54 -13.18
N GLU A 303 9.67 -20.94 -12.28
CA GLU A 303 8.42 -21.62 -12.60
C GLU A 303 7.27 -20.64 -12.94
N PHE A 304 7.48 -19.34 -12.80
CA PHE A 304 6.46 -18.35 -13.15
C PHE A 304 6.35 -18.22 -14.67
N GLY A 305 5.13 -18.38 -15.19
CA GLY A 305 4.88 -18.35 -16.65
C GLY A 305 5.48 -19.53 -17.41
N ARG A 306 5.77 -20.66 -16.73
CA ARG A 306 6.41 -21.85 -17.33
C ARG A 306 5.64 -22.42 -18.54
N SER A 307 4.33 -22.25 -18.57
CA SER A 307 3.48 -22.76 -19.64
C SER A 307 3.36 -21.80 -20.83
N GLY A 308 3.98 -20.61 -20.75
CA GLY A 308 3.76 -19.59 -21.76
C GLY A 308 4.73 -18.42 -21.73
N ARG A 309 4.27 -17.32 -22.28
CA ARG A 309 5.00 -16.07 -22.42
C ARG A 309 4.55 -15.06 -21.37
N VAL A 310 5.47 -14.24 -20.83
CA VAL A 310 5.17 -13.16 -19.91
C VAL A 310 5.47 -11.83 -20.56
N ILE A 311 4.48 -10.95 -20.60
CA ILE A 311 4.61 -9.57 -21.04
C ILE A 311 4.52 -8.69 -19.80
N GLN A 312 5.45 -7.75 -19.63
CA GLN A 312 5.41 -6.79 -18.54
C GLN A 312 5.38 -5.37 -19.10
N ILE A 313 4.36 -4.61 -18.69
CA ILE A 313 4.22 -3.19 -18.98
C ILE A 313 4.48 -2.45 -17.68
N ASP A 314 5.56 -1.69 -17.63
CA ASP A 314 5.96 -0.95 -16.43
C ASP A 314 6.54 0.42 -16.82
N VAL A 315 6.51 1.36 -15.88
CA VAL A 315 7.09 2.69 -16.06
C VAL A 315 8.62 2.70 -15.87
N ASP A 316 9.17 1.64 -15.31
CA ASP A 316 10.56 1.54 -14.90
C ASP A 316 11.28 0.41 -15.66
N GLN A 317 12.24 0.79 -16.51
CA GLN A 317 13.08 -0.15 -17.26
C GLN A 317 13.79 -1.14 -16.32
N ALA A 318 14.21 -0.73 -15.12
CA ALA A 318 14.90 -1.61 -14.19
C ALA A 318 14.01 -2.75 -13.68
N GLU A 319 12.70 -2.55 -13.58
CA GLU A 319 11.75 -3.62 -13.22
C GLU A 319 11.57 -4.64 -14.35
N ILE A 320 11.77 -4.24 -15.59
CA ILE A 320 11.72 -5.14 -16.76
C ILE A 320 13.04 -5.92 -16.87
N ASP A 321 14.17 -5.26 -16.68
CA ASP A 321 15.52 -5.82 -16.90
C ASP A 321 16.06 -6.62 -15.71
N LYS A 322 15.33 -6.72 -14.60
CA LYS A 322 15.81 -7.35 -13.36
C LYS A 322 16.06 -8.88 -13.46
N GLY A 323 15.62 -9.53 -14.55
CA GLY A 323 15.90 -10.94 -14.84
C GLY A 323 15.06 -11.94 -14.05
N HIS A 324 14.03 -11.54 -13.29
CA HIS A 324 13.08 -12.41 -12.63
C HIS A 324 11.68 -11.75 -12.50
N PRO A 325 10.60 -12.39 -13.01
CA PRO A 325 10.65 -13.59 -13.86
C PRO A 325 11.28 -13.31 -15.23
N GLN A 326 11.42 -14.34 -16.06
CA GLN A 326 11.82 -14.14 -17.44
C GLN A 326 10.69 -13.42 -18.20
N ILE A 327 11.01 -12.27 -18.79
CA ILE A 327 10.08 -11.47 -19.58
C ILE A 327 10.30 -11.74 -21.06
N HIS A 328 9.20 -12.09 -21.76
CA HIS A 328 9.23 -12.32 -23.21
C HIS A 328 9.18 -10.98 -23.99
N LEU A 329 8.33 -10.07 -23.53
CA LEU A 329 8.21 -8.71 -24.09
C LEU A 329 8.07 -7.73 -22.94
N GLY A 330 9.04 -6.81 -22.82
CA GLY A 330 8.99 -5.68 -21.87
C GLY A 330 8.59 -4.40 -22.58
N VAL A 331 7.61 -3.68 -22.02
CA VAL A 331 7.15 -2.38 -22.55
C VAL A 331 7.33 -1.33 -21.46
N VAL A 332 8.21 -0.36 -21.72
CA VAL A 332 8.33 0.82 -20.86
C VAL A 332 7.30 1.84 -21.28
N GLY A 333 6.34 2.11 -20.39
CA GLY A 333 5.28 3.06 -20.70
C GLY A 333 4.22 3.11 -19.59
N ASP A 334 3.21 3.94 -19.81
CA ASP A 334 2.08 4.06 -18.90
C ASP A 334 1.15 2.86 -19.01
N PRO A 335 0.99 2.06 -17.93
CA PRO A 335 0.08 0.93 -17.92
C PRO A 335 -1.38 1.30 -18.17
N ASP A 336 -1.82 2.52 -17.81
CA ASP A 336 -3.18 2.99 -18.09
C ASP A 336 -3.41 3.11 -19.60
N THR A 337 -2.49 3.73 -20.33
CA THR A 337 -2.62 3.89 -21.79
C THR A 337 -2.51 2.56 -22.53
N ALA A 338 -1.67 1.64 -22.04
CA ALA A 338 -1.57 0.29 -22.59
C ALA A 338 -2.85 -0.53 -22.35
N LEU A 339 -3.39 -0.47 -21.14
CA LEU A 339 -4.64 -1.15 -20.80
C LEU A 339 -5.81 -0.62 -21.62
N GLU A 340 -5.93 0.71 -21.78
CA GLU A 340 -6.97 1.33 -22.58
C GLU A 340 -6.83 0.90 -24.06
N GLY A 341 -5.63 1.03 -24.63
CA GLY A 341 -5.40 0.65 -26.03
C GLY A 341 -5.69 -0.82 -26.33
N LEU A 342 -5.33 -1.73 -25.42
CA LEU A 342 -5.64 -3.16 -25.56
C LEU A 342 -7.12 -3.46 -25.29
N ALA A 343 -7.76 -2.79 -24.34
CA ALA A 343 -9.18 -3.00 -24.05
C ALA A 343 -10.09 -2.58 -25.20
N ASP A 344 -9.67 -1.65 -26.05
CA ASP A 344 -10.43 -1.19 -27.22
C ASP A 344 -10.41 -2.19 -28.39
N LEU A 345 -9.54 -3.21 -28.33
CA LEU A 345 -9.39 -4.21 -29.39
C LEU A 345 -10.30 -5.43 -29.17
N ASP A 346 -10.54 -6.18 -30.25
CA ASP A 346 -11.36 -7.38 -30.21
C ASP A 346 -10.51 -8.65 -30.05
N TYR A 347 -11.06 -9.62 -29.29
CA TYR A 347 -10.43 -10.91 -29.01
C TYR A 347 -11.35 -12.08 -29.36
N PRO A 348 -10.80 -13.31 -29.58
CA PRO A 348 -11.62 -14.48 -29.97
C PRO A 348 -12.57 -14.98 -28.86
N GLY A 349 -12.53 -14.39 -27.65
CA GLY A 349 -13.44 -14.70 -26.55
C GLY A 349 -13.07 -15.89 -25.69
N TYR A 350 -12.06 -16.67 -26.03
CA TYR A 350 -11.42 -17.76 -25.27
C TYR A 350 -12.39 -18.65 -24.46
N SER A 351 -13.53 -19.04 -25.05
CA SER A 351 -14.65 -19.68 -24.34
C SER A 351 -14.25 -20.95 -23.57
N ASP A 352 -13.41 -21.79 -24.15
CA ASP A 352 -12.95 -23.05 -23.52
C ASP A 352 -12.05 -22.77 -22.31
N TRP A 353 -11.17 -21.79 -22.44
CA TRP A 353 -10.32 -21.33 -21.34
C TRP A 353 -11.15 -20.70 -20.20
N LEU A 354 -12.10 -19.83 -20.51
CA LEU A 354 -13.03 -19.26 -19.53
C LEU A 354 -13.88 -20.32 -18.84
N GLY A 355 -14.33 -21.35 -19.59
CA GLY A 355 -15.02 -22.50 -19.04
C GLY A 355 -14.15 -23.23 -18.02
N PHE A 356 -12.88 -23.48 -18.35
CA PHE A 356 -11.91 -24.08 -17.43
C PHE A 356 -11.60 -23.20 -16.22
N CYS A 357 -11.45 -21.89 -16.41
CA CYS A 357 -11.23 -20.96 -15.31
C CYS A 357 -12.37 -21.02 -14.27
N ARG A 358 -13.63 -21.05 -14.74
CA ARG A 358 -14.82 -21.21 -13.87
C ARG A 358 -14.83 -22.56 -13.16
N GLU A 359 -14.48 -23.65 -13.87
CA GLU A 359 -14.38 -25.00 -13.29
C GLU A 359 -13.33 -25.04 -12.16
N VAL A 360 -12.13 -24.49 -12.38
CA VAL A 360 -11.06 -24.45 -11.39
C VAL A 360 -11.48 -23.61 -10.19
N THR A 361 -12.08 -22.43 -10.41
CA THR A 361 -12.55 -21.57 -9.32
C THR A 361 -13.62 -22.24 -8.47
N ALA A 362 -14.57 -22.95 -9.09
CA ALA A 362 -15.58 -23.70 -8.37
C ALA A 362 -15.02 -24.92 -7.60
N THR A 363 -13.97 -25.53 -8.14
CA THR A 363 -13.32 -26.71 -7.53
C THR A 363 -12.41 -26.33 -6.36
N LEU A 364 -11.79 -25.15 -6.42
CA LEU A 364 -10.83 -24.64 -5.44
C LEU A 364 -11.38 -23.34 -4.83
N PRO A 365 -12.37 -23.44 -3.93
CA PRO A 365 -13.01 -22.25 -3.38
C PRO A 365 -12.05 -21.42 -2.52
N SER A 366 -12.36 -20.14 -2.35
CA SER A 366 -11.75 -19.24 -1.38
C SER A 366 -12.86 -18.67 -0.49
N PRO A 367 -12.76 -18.80 0.85
CA PRO A 367 -11.67 -19.42 1.65
C PRO A 367 -11.47 -20.93 1.41
N ASP A 368 -10.25 -21.39 1.68
CA ASP A 368 -9.92 -22.82 1.60
C ASP A 368 -10.61 -23.58 2.75
N PRO A 369 -11.39 -24.62 2.47
CA PRO A 369 -12.20 -25.34 3.48
C PRO A 369 -11.37 -26.15 4.48
N THR A 370 -10.06 -26.30 4.26
CA THR A 370 -9.15 -26.98 5.19
C THR A 370 -8.72 -26.13 6.38
N ASN A 371 -9.06 -24.83 6.38
CA ASN A 371 -8.82 -23.99 7.53
C ASN A 371 -9.66 -24.43 8.72
N THR A 372 -9.03 -24.46 9.88
CA THR A 372 -9.67 -24.84 11.14
C THR A 372 -9.53 -23.74 12.17
N THR A 373 -10.60 -23.53 12.93
CA THR A 373 -10.68 -22.55 14.03
C THR A 373 -11.17 -23.26 15.27
N GLY A 374 -10.52 -23.02 16.40
CA GLY A 374 -10.92 -23.59 17.71
C GLY A 374 -12.28 -23.05 18.19
N ALA A 375 -12.93 -23.78 19.07
CA ALA A 375 -14.20 -23.38 19.64
C ALA A 375 -14.08 -22.08 20.46
N GLY A 376 -15.00 -21.14 20.24
CA GLY A 376 -15.01 -19.85 20.93
C GLY A 376 -14.21 -18.74 20.21
N PHE A 377 -13.58 -19.06 19.09
CA PHE A 377 -12.88 -18.11 18.24
C PHE A 377 -13.65 -17.87 16.93
N ILE A 378 -13.32 -16.78 16.26
CA ILE A 378 -13.84 -16.42 14.94
C ILE A 378 -12.77 -16.78 13.91
N SER A 379 -13.18 -17.53 12.87
CA SER A 379 -12.32 -17.74 11.71
C SER A 379 -12.03 -16.40 11.03
N PRO A 380 -10.77 -15.98 10.88
CA PRO A 380 -10.46 -14.73 10.22
C PRO A 380 -10.83 -14.72 8.73
N HIS A 381 -10.93 -15.90 8.09
CA HIS A 381 -11.43 -16.03 6.73
C HIS A 381 -12.94 -15.78 6.66
N ASP A 382 -13.72 -16.41 7.56
CA ASP A 382 -15.16 -16.21 7.61
C ASP A 382 -15.49 -14.76 8.01
N PHE A 383 -14.73 -14.19 8.96
CA PHE A 383 -14.80 -12.77 9.29
C PHE A 383 -14.69 -11.88 8.04
N CYS A 384 -13.72 -12.13 7.16
CA CYS A 384 -13.53 -11.34 5.94
C CYS A 384 -14.71 -11.51 4.94
N VAL A 385 -15.29 -12.72 4.84
CA VAL A 385 -16.48 -12.97 4.03
C VAL A 385 -17.68 -12.22 4.60
N ASP A 386 -17.91 -12.31 5.91
CA ASP A 386 -18.98 -11.61 6.61
C ASP A 386 -18.84 -10.10 6.47
N LEU A 387 -17.63 -9.56 6.71
CA LEU A 387 -17.34 -8.14 6.54
C LEU A 387 -17.63 -7.68 5.10
N SER A 388 -17.28 -8.50 4.11
CA SER A 388 -17.58 -8.19 2.71
C SER A 388 -19.08 -8.09 2.44
N SER A 389 -19.90 -8.91 3.13
CA SER A 389 -21.37 -8.88 2.98
C SER A 389 -22.00 -7.59 3.48
N ILE A 390 -21.48 -7.02 4.57
CA ILE A 390 -21.99 -5.81 5.23
C ILE A 390 -21.24 -4.53 4.86
N SER A 391 -20.10 -4.63 4.17
CA SER A 391 -19.41 -3.47 3.61
C SER A 391 -20.17 -2.88 2.43
N THR A 392 -19.86 -1.62 2.09
CA THR A 392 -20.50 -0.89 0.98
C THR A 392 -19.47 -0.53 -0.10
N GLU A 393 -19.93 -0.13 -1.27
CA GLU A 393 -19.09 0.38 -2.36
C GLU A 393 -18.35 1.66 -1.96
N GLN A 394 -18.80 2.36 -0.94
CA GLN A 394 -18.22 3.61 -0.46
C GLN A 394 -17.14 3.40 0.61
N ASP A 395 -16.92 2.18 1.09
CA ASP A 395 -15.94 1.94 2.16
C ASP A 395 -14.50 2.07 1.65
N VAL A 396 -13.66 2.66 2.50
CA VAL A 396 -12.20 2.64 2.36
C VAL A 396 -11.67 1.54 3.29
N VAL A 397 -11.01 0.54 2.74
CA VAL A 397 -10.55 -0.63 3.51
C VAL A 397 -9.03 -0.61 3.61
N ILE A 398 -8.54 -0.48 4.82
CA ILE A 398 -7.11 -0.49 5.13
C ILE A 398 -6.75 -1.84 5.73
N VAL A 399 -5.90 -2.57 5.02
CA VAL A 399 -5.46 -3.90 5.40
C VAL A 399 -4.05 -3.82 5.97
N ALA A 400 -3.79 -4.58 7.01
CA ALA A 400 -2.48 -4.71 7.62
C ALA A 400 -1.36 -4.91 6.59
N SER A 401 -0.16 -4.51 6.93
CA SER A 401 1.02 -4.65 6.06
C SER A 401 1.64 -6.05 6.11
N SER A 402 1.34 -6.84 7.15
CA SER A 402 1.97 -8.16 7.36
C SER A 402 1.10 -9.10 8.21
N GLY A 403 1.52 -10.36 8.26
CA GLY A 403 0.89 -11.40 9.09
C GLY A 403 -0.45 -11.91 8.56
N GLY A 404 -1.18 -12.62 9.40
CA GLY A 404 -2.51 -13.16 9.07
C GLY A 404 -3.54 -12.07 8.76
N ALA A 405 -3.44 -10.92 9.44
CA ALA A 405 -4.29 -9.76 9.18
C ALA A 405 -4.00 -9.05 7.85
N ASN A 406 -2.94 -9.44 7.13
CA ASN A 406 -2.69 -9.06 5.74
C ASN A 406 -3.12 -10.17 4.77
N SER A 407 -2.58 -11.39 4.93
CA SER A 407 -2.78 -12.46 3.96
C SER A 407 -4.22 -12.94 3.88
N VAL A 408 -4.92 -13.03 5.03
CA VAL A 408 -6.31 -13.52 5.05
C VAL A 408 -7.29 -12.55 4.36
N PRO A 409 -7.27 -11.23 4.63
CA PRO A 409 -8.08 -10.30 3.85
C PRO A 409 -7.76 -10.34 2.36
N MET A 410 -6.50 -10.49 1.97
CA MET A 410 -6.13 -10.59 0.56
C MET A 410 -6.58 -11.91 -0.09
N GLN A 411 -6.83 -12.97 0.67
CA GLN A 411 -7.45 -14.20 0.18
C GLN A 411 -8.98 -14.11 0.15
N ALA A 412 -9.62 -13.55 1.19
CA ALA A 412 -11.01 -13.78 1.49
C ALA A 412 -11.93 -12.56 1.31
N LEU A 413 -11.41 -11.32 1.32
CA LEU A 413 -12.23 -10.14 1.06
C LEU A 413 -12.77 -10.14 -0.37
N ARG A 414 -14.08 -9.89 -0.48
CA ARG A 414 -14.82 -9.76 -1.73
C ARG A 414 -15.05 -8.27 -1.98
N GLN A 415 -14.11 -7.66 -2.69
CA GLN A 415 -14.13 -6.23 -2.97
C GLN A 415 -15.30 -5.83 -3.86
N LYS A 416 -15.94 -4.72 -3.52
CA LYS A 416 -17.03 -4.13 -4.30
C LYS A 416 -16.51 -3.04 -5.24
N PRO A 417 -17.25 -2.71 -6.32
CA PRO A 417 -16.90 -1.58 -7.18
C PRO A 417 -16.83 -0.29 -6.35
N GLY A 418 -15.84 0.57 -6.61
CA GLY A 418 -15.70 1.86 -5.93
C GLY A 418 -15.07 1.82 -4.54
N GLN A 419 -14.89 0.65 -3.93
CA GLN A 419 -14.08 0.52 -2.71
C GLN A 419 -12.63 0.90 -2.99
N VAL A 420 -11.98 1.49 -2.00
CA VAL A 420 -10.53 1.75 -2.00
C VAL A 420 -9.89 0.77 -1.04
N ILE A 421 -8.96 -0.06 -1.51
CA ILE A 421 -8.24 -1.03 -0.66
C ILE A 421 -6.75 -0.69 -0.68
N ILE A 422 -6.17 -0.46 0.50
CA ILE A 422 -4.77 -0.10 0.63
C ILE A 422 -4.07 -1.01 1.64
N THR A 423 -2.88 -1.45 1.28
CA THR A 423 -1.93 -2.16 2.15
C THR A 423 -0.50 -1.75 1.78
N ASN A 424 0.48 -2.07 2.61
CA ASN A 424 1.91 -1.88 2.34
C ASN A 424 2.64 -3.20 2.49
N ASN A 425 2.73 -3.96 1.40
CA ASN A 425 3.36 -5.28 1.38
C ASN A 425 4.86 -5.24 1.10
N GLY A 426 5.36 -4.14 0.54
CA GLY A 426 6.75 -4.01 0.13
C GLY A 426 7.69 -3.97 1.32
N LEU A 427 7.45 -3.09 2.28
CA LEU A 427 8.18 -3.03 3.54
C LEU A 427 7.62 -4.03 4.58
N ALA A 428 6.30 -4.22 4.57
CA ALA A 428 5.59 -5.12 5.48
C ALA A 428 5.83 -4.79 6.98
N SER A 429 5.97 -3.50 7.32
CA SER A 429 6.24 -3.07 8.69
C SER A 429 4.99 -3.18 9.55
N MET A 430 5.12 -3.79 10.72
CA MET A 430 4.10 -3.68 11.77
C MET A 430 3.90 -2.23 12.21
N GLY A 431 2.73 -1.89 12.74
CA GLY A 431 2.38 -0.51 13.17
C GLY A 431 1.94 0.43 12.05
N TYR A 432 1.84 -0.06 10.82
CA TYR A 432 1.54 0.76 9.64
C TYR A 432 0.04 1.12 9.53
N CYS A 433 -0.80 0.17 9.89
CA CYS A 433 -2.22 0.19 9.51
C CYS A 433 -3.01 1.32 10.18
N LEU A 434 -2.90 1.52 11.51
CA LEU A 434 -3.64 2.59 12.21
C LEU A 434 -3.30 3.98 11.67
N SER A 435 -2.00 4.25 11.51
CA SER A 435 -1.52 5.52 10.97
C SER A 435 -2.01 5.74 9.53
N GLY A 436 -1.95 4.69 8.69
CA GLY A 436 -2.48 4.72 7.33
C GLY A 436 -3.98 4.93 7.28
N ALA A 437 -4.74 4.25 8.15
CA ALA A 437 -6.19 4.40 8.24
C ALA A 437 -6.61 5.82 8.66
N ILE A 438 -5.85 6.46 9.56
CA ILE A 438 -6.06 7.87 9.92
C ILE A 438 -5.87 8.78 8.69
N GLY A 439 -4.79 8.57 7.92
CA GLY A 439 -4.54 9.32 6.69
C GLY A 439 -5.65 9.16 5.66
N ALA A 440 -6.06 7.92 5.40
CA ALA A 440 -7.14 7.62 4.46
C ALA A 440 -8.50 8.17 4.90
N ALA A 441 -8.83 8.10 6.20
CA ALA A 441 -10.08 8.64 6.74
C ALA A 441 -10.14 10.17 6.62
N LEU A 442 -9.00 10.86 6.77
CA LEU A 442 -8.91 12.31 6.58
C LEU A 442 -9.02 12.71 5.10
N ALA A 443 -8.54 11.86 4.18
CA ALA A 443 -8.69 12.08 2.74
C ALA A 443 -10.14 11.86 2.26
N HIS A 444 -10.93 11.05 2.98
CA HIS A 444 -12.31 10.70 2.64
C HIS A 444 -13.25 10.90 3.84
N PRO A 445 -13.45 12.14 4.33
CA PRO A 445 -14.21 12.41 5.57
C PRO A 445 -15.67 11.94 5.51
N ASP A 446 -16.25 11.85 4.31
CA ASP A 446 -17.65 11.45 4.09
C ASP A 446 -17.81 9.93 3.90
N ARG A 447 -16.72 9.17 3.87
CA ARG A 447 -16.71 7.72 3.70
C ARG A 447 -16.37 7.02 5.02
N ARG A 448 -16.91 5.82 5.21
CA ARG A 448 -16.49 4.96 6.32
C ARG A 448 -15.14 4.32 5.98
N THR A 449 -14.18 4.47 6.87
CA THR A 449 -12.91 3.73 6.78
C THR A 449 -12.98 2.50 7.67
N ILE A 450 -12.63 1.34 7.12
CA ILE A 450 -12.53 0.05 7.80
C ILE A 450 -11.05 -0.33 7.85
N MET A 451 -10.56 -0.64 9.03
CA MET A 451 -9.19 -1.08 9.25
C MET A 451 -9.17 -2.50 9.80
N ILE A 452 -8.33 -3.36 9.24
CA ILE A 452 -8.08 -4.74 9.72
C ILE A 452 -6.61 -4.88 10.07
N GLU A 453 -6.31 -5.15 11.34
CA GLU A 453 -4.93 -5.30 11.83
C GLU A 453 -4.86 -6.44 12.86
N GLY A 454 -3.67 -7.01 13.05
CA GLY A 454 -3.38 -7.90 14.17
C GLY A 454 -3.02 -7.12 15.44
N ASP A 455 -3.32 -7.69 16.61
CA ASP A 455 -2.99 -7.11 17.91
C ASP A 455 -1.49 -6.77 18.04
N GLY A 456 -0.62 -7.64 17.54
CA GLY A 456 0.82 -7.42 17.55
C GLY A 456 1.28 -6.25 16.66
N GLY A 457 0.69 -6.09 15.47
CA GLY A 457 0.97 -4.98 14.58
C GLY A 457 0.43 -3.66 15.14
N PHE A 458 -0.79 -3.68 15.65
CA PHE A 458 -1.46 -2.53 16.25
C PHE A 458 -0.69 -1.96 17.44
N ALA A 459 -0.12 -2.82 18.28
CA ALA A 459 0.64 -2.42 19.47
C ALA A 459 1.81 -1.48 19.16
N GLN A 460 2.36 -1.49 17.94
CA GLN A 460 3.53 -0.68 17.60
C GLN A 460 3.25 0.81 17.35
N ASN A 461 1.99 1.19 17.08
CA ASN A 461 1.58 2.59 16.92
C ASN A 461 0.25 2.90 17.62
N LEU A 462 -0.08 2.16 18.67
CA LEU A 462 -1.34 2.28 19.43
C LEU A 462 -1.59 3.70 20.01
N GLN A 463 -0.54 4.49 20.23
CA GLN A 463 -0.65 5.87 20.72
C GLN A 463 -1.43 6.78 19.77
N GLU A 464 -1.52 6.43 18.49
CA GLU A 464 -2.30 7.18 17.51
C GLU A 464 -3.84 7.04 17.69
N LEU A 465 -4.29 6.23 18.64
CA LEU A 465 -5.67 6.31 19.15
C LEU A 465 -6.01 7.71 19.64
N GLY A 466 -5.02 8.45 20.17
CA GLY A 466 -5.19 9.85 20.53
C GLY A 466 -5.50 10.73 19.31
N THR A 467 -4.75 10.54 18.21
CA THR A 467 -4.98 11.25 16.95
C THR A 467 -6.34 10.88 16.34
N LEU A 468 -6.71 9.60 16.38
CA LEU A 468 -8.00 9.10 15.93
C LEU A 468 -9.17 9.74 16.71
N ALA A 469 -9.06 9.73 18.03
CA ALA A 469 -10.13 10.23 18.93
C ALA A 469 -10.35 11.75 18.79
N VAL A 470 -9.26 12.55 18.80
CA VAL A 470 -9.37 14.02 18.76
C VAL A 470 -9.95 14.52 17.45
N ASN A 471 -9.71 13.81 16.34
CA ASN A 471 -10.26 14.14 15.03
C ASN A 471 -11.63 13.48 14.77
N ALA A 472 -12.15 12.68 15.71
CA ALA A 472 -13.45 11.99 15.64
C ALA A 472 -13.70 11.28 14.29
N LEU A 473 -12.66 10.61 13.73
CA LEU A 473 -12.69 10.05 12.40
C LEU A 473 -13.69 8.88 12.30
N ASN A 474 -14.40 8.77 11.18
CA ASN A 474 -15.29 7.64 10.92
C ASN A 474 -14.50 6.37 10.55
N LEU A 475 -13.73 5.87 11.52
CA LEU A 475 -12.82 4.73 11.40
C LEU A 475 -13.27 3.56 12.28
N LYS A 476 -13.51 2.40 11.66
CA LYS A 476 -13.88 1.13 12.31
C LYS A 476 -12.65 0.25 12.37
N VAL A 477 -12.13 0.05 13.58
CA VAL A 477 -10.88 -0.68 13.84
C VAL A 477 -11.20 -2.12 14.21
N PHE A 478 -10.88 -3.10 13.36
CA PHE A 478 -10.98 -4.52 13.65
C PHE A 478 -9.61 -5.09 14.00
N LEU A 479 -9.47 -5.57 15.23
CA LEU A 479 -8.24 -6.19 15.74
C LEU A 479 -8.40 -7.71 15.79
N PHE A 480 -7.57 -8.44 15.04
CA PHE A 480 -7.41 -9.87 15.19
C PHE A 480 -6.61 -10.14 16.48
N CYS A 481 -7.33 -10.50 17.54
CA CYS A 481 -6.78 -10.75 18.87
C CYS A 481 -6.41 -12.23 18.99
N ASN A 482 -5.13 -12.55 18.80
CA ASN A 482 -4.58 -13.89 18.95
C ASN A 482 -3.42 -13.97 19.97
N ASP A 483 -3.35 -12.97 20.85
CA ASP A 483 -2.38 -12.83 21.94
C ASP A 483 -0.92 -12.78 21.46
N GLY A 484 -0.66 -12.20 20.26
CA GLY A 484 0.72 -12.03 19.85
C GLY A 484 1.02 -12.08 18.35
N TYR A 485 2.27 -12.38 18.06
CA TYR A 485 2.77 -12.47 16.68
C TYR A 485 2.49 -13.86 16.10
N GLY A 486 1.24 -14.11 15.64
CA GLY A 486 0.80 -15.41 15.15
C GLY A 486 1.68 -15.98 14.04
N SER A 487 2.16 -15.16 13.09
CA SER A 487 3.07 -15.59 12.01
C SER A 487 4.43 -16.04 12.54
N ILE A 488 4.96 -15.36 13.57
CA ILE A 488 6.23 -15.73 14.20
C ILE A 488 6.05 -17.02 15.00
N ARG A 489 4.95 -17.15 15.76
CA ARG A 489 4.61 -18.39 16.50
C ARG A 489 4.54 -19.58 15.53
N MET A 490 3.86 -19.42 14.39
CA MET A 490 3.78 -20.46 13.37
C MET A 490 5.16 -20.80 12.78
N THR A 491 6.03 -19.81 12.53
CA THR A 491 7.39 -20.04 12.06
C THR A 491 8.20 -20.83 13.09
N GLN A 492 8.14 -20.44 14.35
CA GLN A 492 8.85 -21.13 15.42
C GLN A 492 8.31 -22.56 15.65
N GLN A 493 7.00 -22.76 15.46
CA GLN A 493 6.41 -24.10 15.50
C GLN A 493 6.95 -24.98 14.35
N ASN A 494 7.00 -24.45 13.13
CA ASN A 494 7.33 -25.24 11.93
C ASN A 494 8.83 -25.55 11.79
N TYR A 495 9.71 -24.66 12.26
CA TYR A 495 11.15 -24.76 12.03
C TYR A 495 11.98 -25.01 13.29
N PHE A 496 11.40 -24.80 14.47
CA PHE A 496 12.10 -24.88 15.75
C PHE A 496 11.33 -25.71 16.79
N ASP A 497 10.48 -26.64 16.36
CA ASP A 497 9.72 -27.56 17.21
C ASP A 497 8.95 -26.86 18.35
N GLY A 498 8.47 -25.62 18.12
CA GLY A 498 7.75 -24.84 19.10
C GLY A 498 8.61 -24.21 20.20
N ALA A 499 9.90 -24.03 19.98
CA ALA A 499 10.76 -23.25 20.85
C ALA A 499 10.39 -21.76 20.75
N TYR A 500 9.28 -21.39 21.38
CA TYR A 500 8.70 -20.04 21.30
C TYR A 500 9.55 -19.00 22.03
N LEU A 501 9.77 -17.84 21.40
CA LEU A 501 10.50 -16.72 21.98
C LEU A 501 9.94 -15.39 21.45
N GLY A 502 9.51 -14.50 22.35
CA GLY A 502 9.10 -13.14 22.02
C GLY A 502 7.90 -13.05 21.07
N CYS A 503 7.02 -14.03 21.06
CA CYS A 503 5.86 -14.08 20.18
C CYS A 503 4.51 -13.93 20.88
N ASP A 504 4.48 -14.05 22.21
CA ASP A 504 3.28 -13.88 23.05
C ASP A 504 3.64 -13.54 24.50
N THR A 505 2.64 -13.36 25.34
CA THR A 505 2.80 -12.98 26.75
C THR A 505 3.60 -14.02 27.53
N SER A 506 3.43 -15.31 27.25
CA SER A 506 4.18 -16.39 27.93
C SER A 506 5.67 -16.38 27.59
N THR A 507 6.04 -15.77 26.48
CA THR A 507 7.40 -15.67 25.96
C THR A 507 8.00 -14.27 26.05
N GLY A 508 7.36 -13.38 26.85
CA GLY A 508 7.89 -12.06 27.23
C GLY A 508 7.38 -10.89 26.38
N LEU A 509 6.41 -11.09 25.49
CA LEU A 509 5.77 -10.02 24.71
C LEU A 509 4.44 -9.61 25.35
N GLY A 510 4.38 -8.43 25.98
CA GLY A 510 3.18 -7.95 26.66
C GLY A 510 2.26 -7.12 25.77
N PHE A 511 0.95 -7.34 25.93
CA PHE A 511 -0.10 -6.51 25.32
C PHE A 511 -1.01 -5.92 26.40
N PRO A 512 -1.62 -4.75 26.14
CA PRO A 512 -2.65 -4.21 27.00
C PRO A 512 -3.96 -5.00 26.85
N ASP A 513 -4.86 -4.81 27.81
CA ASP A 513 -6.27 -5.12 27.58
C ASP A 513 -6.84 -4.07 26.62
N TRP A 514 -7.29 -4.51 25.46
CA TRP A 514 -7.69 -3.62 24.38
C TRP A 514 -8.92 -2.78 24.71
N GLN A 515 -9.94 -3.36 25.34
CA GLN A 515 -11.16 -2.61 25.66
C GLN A 515 -10.88 -1.43 26.59
N PRO A 516 -10.25 -1.58 27.78
CA PRO A 516 -9.90 -0.43 28.61
C PRO A 516 -8.98 0.58 27.92
N LEU A 517 -8.09 0.12 27.03
CA LEU A 517 -7.23 1.01 26.26
C LEU A 517 -8.04 1.93 25.35
N PHE A 518 -8.93 1.39 24.50
CA PHE A 518 -9.78 2.18 23.62
C PHE A 518 -10.69 3.13 24.43
N GLU A 519 -11.32 2.62 25.48
CA GLU A 519 -12.20 3.40 26.37
C GLU A 519 -11.45 4.55 27.06
N SER A 520 -10.16 4.40 27.38
CA SER A 520 -9.33 5.48 27.93
C SER A 520 -9.15 6.68 27.00
N PHE A 521 -9.27 6.45 25.68
CA PHE A 521 -9.32 7.50 24.66
C PHE A 521 -10.75 7.95 24.32
N GLY A 522 -11.77 7.44 25.01
CA GLY A 522 -13.18 7.72 24.74
C GLY A 522 -13.72 7.05 23.47
N ILE A 523 -13.04 6.01 22.97
CA ILE A 523 -13.45 5.23 21.79
C ILE A 523 -14.22 4.00 22.27
N PRO A 524 -15.49 3.80 21.85
CA PRO A 524 -16.23 2.57 22.15
C PRO A 524 -15.48 1.34 21.59
N PHE A 525 -15.52 0.25 22.38
CA PHE A 525 -14.92 -1.02 21.99
C PHE A 525 -15.88 -2.17 22.27
N ARG A 526 -15.93 -3.16 21.35
CA ARG A 526 -16.72 -4.38 21.53
C ARG A 526 -15.94 -5.60 21.04
N THR A 527 -15.85 -6.61 21.88
CA THR A 527 -15.39 -7.93 21.42
C THR A 527 -16.52 -8.63 20.68
N LEU A 528 -16.22 -9.13 19.49
CA LEU A 528 -17.15 -9.84 18.62
C LEU A 528 -17.29 -11.31 19.05
N ASP A 529 -18.43 -11.90 18.68
CA ASP A 529 -18.71 -13.34 18.81
C ASP A 529 -19.15 -13.94 17.46
N ALA A 530 -19.41 -15.24 17.45
CA ALA A 530 -19.92 -15.90 16.26
C ALA A 530 -21.31 -15.33 15.90
N GLY A 531 -21.50 -14.96 14.61
CA GLY A 531 -22.73 -14.34 14.13
C GLY A 531 -22.78 -12.81 14.27
N TRP A 532 -21.68 -12.17 14.63
CA TRP A 532 -21.52 -10.72 14.79
C TRP A 532 -22.08 -9.89 13.64
N ALA A 533 -21.99 -10.39 12.39
CA ALA A 533 -22.48 -9.69 11.20
C ALA A 533 -24.01 -9.58 11.12
N SER A 534 -24.73 -10.27 12.02
CA SER A 534 -26.20 -10.17 12.18
C SER A 534 -26.59 -9.55 13.54
N ASP A 535 -25.62 -9.18 14.39
CA ASP A 535 -25.88 -8.50 15.66
C ASP A 535 -26.23 -7.03 15.42
N LEU A 536 -27.45 -6.64 15.74
CA LEU A 536 -27.98 -5.30 15.51
C LEU A 536 -27.18 -4.20 16.25
N GLU A 537 -26.61 -4.51 17.42
CA GLU A 537 -25.79 -3.54 18.16
C GLU A 537 -24.42 -3.34 17.45
N VAL A 538 -23.84 -4.40 16.91
CA VAL A 538 -22.60 -4.31 16.10
C VAL A 538 -22.87 -3.52 14.83
N LEU A 539 -23.98 -3.80 14.13
CA LEU A 539 -24.35 -3.08 12.92
C LEU A 539 -24.62 -1.59 13.20
N ASP A 540 -25.28 -1.24 14.32
CA ASP A 540 -25.47 0.15 14.75
C ASP A 540 -24.12 0.85 15.00
N LEU A 541 -23.17 0.18 15.66
CA LEU A 541 -21.83 0.71 15.91
C LEU A 541 -21.04 0.92 14.60
N LEU A 542 -21.23 0.05 13.62
CA LEU A 542 -20.60 0.17 12.29
C LEU A 542 -21.12 1.38 11.50
N GLU A 543 -22.43 1.65 11.60
CA GLU A 543 -23.05 2.78 10.90
C GLU A 543 -22.90 4.11 11.65
N ARG A 544 -22.65 4.07 12.96
CA ARG A 544 -22.49 5.27 13.77
C ARG A 544 -21.27 6.08 13.31
N PRO A 545 -21.40 7.42 13.11
CA PRO A 545 -20.25 8.28 12.86
C PRO A 545 -19.22 8.24 14.00
N GLY A 546 -17.95 8.42 13.66
CA GLY A 546 -16.85 8.43 14.62
C GLY A 546 -16.14 7.07 14.78
N PRO A 547 -15.10 7.03 15.62
CA PRO A 547 -14.27 5.85 15.79
C PRO A 547 -14.92 4.79 16.66
N VAL A 548 -14.74 3.53 16.27
CA VAL A 548 -15.16 2.35 17.06
C VAL A 548 -14.11 1.26 16.93
N GLY A 549 -13.75 0.61 18.02
CA GLY A 549 -12.89 -0.58 18.05
C GLY A 549 -13.71 -1.87 18.15
N PHE A 550 -13.25 -2.91 17.47
CA PHE A 550 -13.80 -4.26 17.55
C PHE A 550 -12.67 -5.26 17.75
N GLY A 551 -12.75 -6.05 18.82
CA GLY A 551 -11.87 -7.19 19.03
C GLY A 551 -12.44 -8.44 18.35
N VAL A 552 -11.68 -9.04 17.45
CA VAL A 552 -12.01 -10.29 16.77
C VAL A 552 -11.19 -11.39 17.41
N PRO A 553 -11.77 -12.25 18.30
CA PRO A 553 -11.04 -13.34 18.91
C PRO A 553 -10.59 -14.35 17.83
N VAL A 554 -9.29 -14.46 17.60
CA VAL A 554 -8.70 -15.40 16.63
C VAL A 554 -7.91 -16.46 17.39
N ASP A 555 -8.09 -17.73 17.00
CA ASP A 555 -7.38 -18.84 17.61
C ASP A 555 -5.86 -18.62 17.49
N PRO A 556 -5.09 -18.62 18.58
CA PRO A 556 -3.63 -18.57 18.53
C PRO A 556 -2.98 -19.67 17.67
N LEU A 557 -3.70 -20.79 17.46
CA LEU A 557 -3.30 -21.92 16.62
C LEU A 557 -4.00 -21.93 15.26
N GLN A 558 -4.61 -20.82 14.87
CA GLN A 558 -5.30 -20.67 13.57
C GLN A 558 -4.41 -21.09 12.41
N THR A 559 -4.99 -21.87 11.51
CA THR A 559 -4.34 -22.20 10.23
C THR A 559 -4.68 -21.15 9.16
N TYR A 560 -3.73 -20.90 8.27
CA TYR A 560 -3.86 -19.89 7.20
C TYR A 560 -3.54 -20.56 5.85
N TRP A 561 -4.46 -21.39 5.38
CA TRP A 561 -4.36 -22.04 4.09
C TRP A 561 -5.16 -21.29 3.03
N PRO A 562 -4.74 -21.38 1.74
CA PRO A 562 -3.53 -22.05 1.24
C PRO A 562 -2.30 -21.13 1.31
N LYS A 563 -1.12 -21.72 1.26
CA LYS A 563 0.16 -20.99 1.17
C LYS A 563 1.23 -21.82 0.50
N ILE A 564 2.25 -21.16 -0.05
CA ILE A 564 3.44 -21.82 -0.52
C ILE A 564 4.28 -22.27 0.67
N THR A 565 4.77 -23.50 0.60
CA THR A 565 5.71 -24.07 1.58
C THR A 565 7.01 -24.44 0.90
N SER A 566 8.07 -24.54 1.69
CA SER A 566 9.35 -25.07 1.22
C SER A 566 9.40 -26.58 1.43
N ARG A 567 10.08 -27.29 0.54
CA ARG A 567 10.38 -28.72 0.62
C ARG A 567 11.88 -28.92 0.74
N VAL A 568 12.26 -30.03 1.36
CA VAL A 568 13.65 -30.48 1.36
C VAL A 568 13.87 -31.31 0.10
N THR A 569 14.85 -30.92 -0.71
CA THR A 569 15.24 -31.65 -1.95
C THR A 569 15.99 -32.94 -1.60
N GLU A 570 16.18 -33.81 -2.55
CA GLU A 570 16.99 -35.02 -2.40
C GLU A 570 18.45 -34.73 -2.01
N SER A 571 18.95 -33.55 -2.39
CA SER A 571 20.28 -33.04 -1.99
C SER A 571 20.34 -32.49 -0.58
N GLY A 572 19.20 -32.40 0.14
CA GLY A 572 19.10 -31.82 1.49
C GLY A 572 19.00 -30.30 1.50
N SER A 573 18.89 -29.62 0.35
CA SER A 573 18.65 -28.16 0.27
C SER A 573 17.16 -27.83 0.43
N MET A 574 16.87 -26.64 0.93
CA MET A 574 15.50 -26.10 0.99
C MET A 574 15.13 -25.45 -0.34
N GLU A 575 14.02 -25.88 -0.93
CA GLU A 575 13.46 -25.28 -2.14
C GLU A 575 12.00 -24.90 -1.91
N SER A 576 11.60 -23.72 -2.37
CA SER A 576 10.20 -23.31 -2.31
C SER A 576 9.39 -23.99 -3.41
N ASN A 577 8.17 -24.40 -3.11
CA ASN A 577 7.26 -24.91 -4.13
C ASN A 577 6.89 -23.80 -5.14
N PRO A 578 6.62 -24.16 -6.42
CA PRO A 578 6.00 -23.24 -7.38
C PRO A 578 4.62 -22.75 -6.89
N LEU A 579 4.16 -21.60 -7.41
CA LEU A 579 2.89 -20.99 -6.98
C LEU A 579 1.68 -21.93 -7.08
N TYR A 580 1.61 -22.81 -8.05
CA TYR A 580 0.49 -23.74 -8.23
C TYR A 580 0.50 -24.93 -7.26
N LEU A 581 1.62 -25.18 -6.56
CA LEU A 581 1.76 -26.24 -5.56
C LEU A 581 1.69 -25.65 -4.14
N MET A 582 0.52 -25.18 -3.79
CA MET A 582 0.23 -24.66 -2.44
C MET A 582 -0.13 -25.78 -1.48
N SER A 583 0.27 -25.62 -0.21
CA SER A 583 -0.20 -26.49 0.89
C SER A 583 -1.60 -26.08 1.40
N PRO A 584 -2.39 -27.04 1.89
CA PRO A 584 -2.18 -28.48 1.86
C PRO A 584 -2.26 -29.03 0.43
N ASP A 585 -1.66 -30.19 0.19
CA ASP A 585 -1.66 -30.83 -1.12
C ASP A 585 -3.08 -31.17 -1.57
N LEU A 586 -3.31 -31.07 -2.89
CA LEU A 586 -4.57 -31.50 -3.50
C LEU A 586 -4.58 -33.05 -3.60
N THR A 587 -5.77 -33.65 -3.52
CA THR A 587 -5.92 -35.07 -3.86
C THR A 587 -5.57 -35.30 -5.32
N GLU A 588 -5.12 -36.51 -5.67
CA GLU A 588 -4.72 -36.86 -7.04
C GLU A 588 -5.83 -36.58 -8.07
N ASP A 589 -7.08 -36.90 -7.75
CA ASP A 589 -8.24 -36.64 -8.61
C ASP A 589 -8.46 -35.15 -8.85
N VAL A 590 -8.40 -34.33 -7.79
CA VAL A 590 -8.53 -32.88 -7.90
C VAL A 590 -7.37 -32.29 -8.69
N ALA A 591 -6.13 -32.71 -8.38
CA ALA A 591 -4.93 -32.24 -9.07
C ALA A 591 -4.99 -32.57 -10.58
N ALA A 592 -5.33 -33.81 -10.95
CA ALA A 592 -5.48 -34.21 -12.34
C ALA A 592 -6.53 -33.37 -13.10
N ARG A 593 -7.60 -32.98 -12.42
CA ARG A 593 -8.66 -32.17 -12.99
C ARG A 593 -8.26 -30.71 -13.19
N VAL A 594 -7.67 -30.09 -12.16
CA VAL A 594 -7.40 -28.65 -12.15
C VAL A 594 -6.05 -28.25 -12.75
N LEU A 595 -5.12 -29.21 -12.98
CA LEU A 595 -3.78 -28.97 -13.54
C LEU A 595 -3.63 -29.56 -14.96
N ARG A 596 -4.72 -29.81 -15.67
CA ARG A 596 -4.69 -30.54 -16.95
C ARG A 596 -3.97 -29.82 -18.10
N HIS A 597 -3.76 -28.51 -17.99
CA HIS A 597 -3.01 -27.70 -18.96
C HIS A 597 -1.59 -27.37 -18.49
N LEU A 598 -1.17 -27.91 -17.36
CA LEU A 598 0.20 -27.72 -16.88
C LEU A 598 1.11 -28.69 -17.65
N SER A 599 1.97 -28.13 -18.49
CA SER A 599 2.94 -28.87 -19.32
C SER A 599 4.27 -29.10 -18.60
#